data_b70060937359c68b1a636b8f38075ee3
#
_entry.id   b70060937359c68b1a636b8f38075ee3
#
_cell.length_a   1.000
_cell.length_b   1.000
_cell.length_c   1.000
_cell.angle_alpha   90.00
_cell.angle_beta   90.00
_cell.angle_gamma   90.00
#
_symmetry.space_group_name_H-M   'P 1'
#
loop_
_entity.id
_entity.type
_entity.pdbx_description
1 polymer ?
#
loop_
_entity_poly.entity_id
_entity_poly.type
_entity_poly.pdbx_seq_one_letter_code
_entity_poly.pdbx_strand_id
1 'polypeptide(L)'
;GAALFMALIRSLLRAFISQAREQMLALPADKRTLDVFEWHLKRVVEATNDYILEHHYELNMFATLFAGLLNVETGKLMYINGGHTPEPMVLNRAGGVLERLAPTGPAVGMFADAVFNVARITIEPDDVLVALTDGVTDIQNAQSQPMGAKAIAEMLSSSAWDTVDELMTLLEDLLLNYKANSVQYDDMTFWMAYREWVEPSPPLLSFDD
;
A
#
# COMPACT_ATOMS: atom_id res chain seq x y z
N GLY A 1 -23.86 -5.02 4.56
CA GLY A 1 -23.08 -5.76 3.55
C GLY A 1 -21.61 -5.40 3.58
N ALA A 2 -21.21 -4.25 3.02
CA ALA A 2 -19.80 -3.90 2.79
C ALA A 2 -18.93 -3.89 4.06
N ALA A 3 -19.40 -3.29 5.14
CA ALA A 3 -18.63 -3.24 6.39
C ALA A 3 -18.35 -4.62 7.00
N LEU A 4 -19.32 -5.55 6.93
CA LEU A 4 -19.11 -6.93 7.38
C LEU A 4 -18.11 -7.68 6.47
N PHE A 5 -18.18 -7.45 5.17
CA PHE A 5 -17.24 -8.03 4.22
C PHE A 5 -15.82 -7.53 4.44
N MET A 6 -15.65 -6.22 4.68
CA MET A 6 -14.35 -5.65 5.03
C MET A 6 -13.81 -6.21 6.36
N ALA A 7 -14.67 -6.39 7.38
CA ALA A 7 -14.28 -7.01 8.64
C ALA A 7 -13.84 -8.47 8.45
N LEU A 8 -14.53 -9.22 7.57
CA LEU A 8 -14.15 -10.59 7.20
C LEU A 8 -12.77 -10.61 6.54
N ILE A 9 -12.55 -9.82 5.47
CA ILE A 9 -11.27 -9.76 4.76
C ILE A 9 -10.13 -9.40 5.72
N ARG A 10 -10.33 -8.38 6.56
CA ARG A 10 -9.35 -7.98 7.57
C ARG A 10 -9.00 -9.12 8.53
N SER A 11 -10.00 -9.90 8.94
CA SER A 11 -9.81 -11.02 9.85
C SER A 11 -9.07 -12.18 9.18
N LEU A 12 -9.41 -12.49 7.92
CA LEU A 12 -8.74 -13.51 7.12
C LEU A 12 -7.28 -13.15 6.87
N LEU A 13 -7.00 -11.93 6.41
CA LEU A 13 -5.64 -11.45 6.19
C LEU A 13 -4.80 -11.56 7.47
N ARG A 14 -5.33 -11.11 8.61
CA ARG A 14 -4.62 -11.21 9.89
C ARG A 14 -4.33 -12.66 10.29
N ALA A 15 -5.29 -13.57 10.10
CA ALA A 15 -5.11 -14.98 10.42
C ALA A 15 -4.03 -15.62 9.53
N PHE A 16 -4.11 -15.40 8.21
CA PHE A 16 -3.14 -15.95 7.26
C PHE A 16 -1.74 -15.33 7.41
N ILE A 17 -1.65 -14.02 7.71
CA ILE A 17 -0.38 -13.37 8.02
C ILE A 17 0.23 -13.95 9.31
N SER A 18 -0.56 -14.17 10.36
CA SER A 18 -0.07 -14.79 11.60
C SER A 18 0.46 -16.19 11.34
N GLN A 19 -0.27 -17.00 10.60
CA GLN A 19 0.15 -18.35 10.21
C GLN A 19 1.46 -18.32 9.37
N ALA A 20 1.52 -17.45 8.36
CA ALA A 20 2.71 -17.28 7.53
C ALA A 20 3.92 -16.86 8.37
N ARG A 21 3.73 -15.93 9.31
CA ARG A 21 4.78 -15.49 10.24
C ARG A 21 5.30 -16.64 11.11
N GLU A 22 4.42 -17.44 11.68
CA GLU A 22 4.81 -18.60 12.50
C GLU A 22 5.61 -19.61 11.68
N GLN A 23 5.17 -19.90 10.46
CA GLN A 23 5.88 -20.79 9.55
C GLN A 23 7.27 -20.26 9.19
N MET A 24 7.39 -18.95 8.88
CA MET A 24 8.68 -18.33 8.60
C MET A 24 9.61 -18.33 9.81
N LEU A 25 9.09 -18.07 11.01
CA LEU A 25 9.90 -18.08 12.23
C LEU A 25 10.37 -19.49 12.63
N ALA A 26 9.64 -20.53 12.25
CA ALA A 26 10.03 -21.92 12.46
C ALA A 26 11.18 -22.35 11.54
N LEU A 27 11.44 -21.63 10.42
CA LEU A 27 12.58 -21.92 9.56
C LEU A 27 13.89 -21.46 10.21
N PRO A 28 14.99 -22.18 9.98
CA PRO A 28 16.34 -21.69 10.29
C PRO A 28 16.61 -20.35 9.60
N ALA A 29 17.42 -19.49 10.21
CA ALA A 29 17.68 -18.13 9.71
C ALA A 29 18.23 -18.12 8.27
N ASP A 30 19.11 -19.06 7.94
CA ASP A 30 19.71 -19.25 6.61
C ASP A 30 18.69 -19.71 5.53
N LYS A 31 17.52 -20.18 5.94
CA LYS A 31 16.41 -20.58 5.05
C LYS A 31 15.38 -19.50 4.86
N ARG A 32 15.46 -18.37 5.56
CA ARG A 32 14.54 -17.22 5.41
C ARG A 32 14.97 -16.34 4.25
N THR A 33 14.92 -16.91 3.04
CA THR A 33 15.30 -16.22 1.80
C THR A 33 14.18 -15.32 1.26
N LEU A 34 14.54 -14.43 0.34
CA LEU A 34 13.54 -13.55 -0.33
C LEU A 34 12.43 -14.36 -1.02
N ASP A 35 12.77 -15.50 -1.63
CA ASP A 35 11.79 -16.36 -2.30
C ASP A 35 10.78 -16.97 -1.31
N VAL A 36 11.21 -17.27 -0.08
CA VAL A 36 10.32 -17.73 0.99
C VAL A 36 9.36 -16.61 1.40
N PHE A 37 9.86 -15.38 1.56
CA PHE A 37 8.99 -14.24 1.88
C PHE A 37 7.99 -13.95 0.75
N GLU A 38 8.43 -13.99 -0.50
CA GLU A 38 7.57 -13.83 -1.67
C GLU A 38 6.47 -14.90 -1.72
N TRP A 39 6.84 -16.16 -1.53
CA TRP A 39 5.91 -17.26 -1.49
C TRP A 39 4.84 -17.06 -0.41
N HIS A 40 5.23 -16.67 0.81
CA HIS A 40 4.28 -16.42 1.89
C HIS A 40 3.36 -15.23 1.60
N LEU A 41 3.89 -14.11 1.07
CA LEU A 41 3.08 -12.97 0.68
C LEU A 41 2.01 -13.38 -0.34
N LYS A 42 2.42 -14.11 -1.37
CA LYS A 42 1.52 -14.63 -2.40
C LYS A 42 0.46 -15.54 -1.81
N ARG A 43 0.86 -16.51 -0.97
CA ARG A 43 -0.07 -17.46 -0.34
C ARG A 43 -1.11 -16.80 0.56
N VAL A 44 -0.76 -15.73 1.27
CA VAL A 44 -1.72 -14.97 2.10
C VAL A 44 -2.83 -14.38 1.23
N VAL A 45 -2.47 -13.77 0.09
CA VAL A 45 -3.46 -13.14 -0.81
C VAL A 45 -4.30 -14.21 -1.52
N GLU A 46 -3.66 -15.27 -2.05
CA GLU A 46 -4.35 -16.39 -2.68
C GLU A 46 -5.32 -17.08 -1.71
N ALA A 47 -4.88 -17.43 -0.50
CA ALA A 47 -5.74 -18.05 0.50
C ALA A 47 -6.93 -17.16 0.89
N THR A 48 -6.74 -15.84 0.93
CA THR A 48 -7.84 -14.90 1.17
C THR A 48 -8.84 -14.92 0.00
N ASN A 49 -8.35 -14.89 -1.24
CA ASN A 49 -9.18 -14.99 -2.45
C ASN A 49 -9.98 -16.28 -2.47
N ASP A 50 -9.31 -17.40 -2.26
CA ASP A 50 -9.92 -18.74 -2.31
C ASP A 50 -11.00 -18.89 -1.24
N TYR A 51 -10.72 -18.46 -0.01
CA TYR A 51 -11.68 -18.51 1.09
C TYR A 51 -12.96 -17.72 0.78
N ILE A 52 -12.82 -16.52 0.22
CA ILE A 52 -13.97 -15.67 -0.15
C ILE A 52 -14.82 -16.39 -1.20
N LEU A 53 -14.18 -16.96 -2.23
CA LEU A 53 -14.88 -17.62 -3.33
C LEU A 53 -15.50 -18.94 -2.91
N GLU A 54 -14.86 -19.72 -2.03
CA GLU A 54 -15.40 -21.00 -1.56
C GLU A 54 -16.59 -20.82 -0.61
N HIS A 55 -16.55 -19.78 0.25
CA HIS A 55 -17.51 -19.66 1.35
C HIS A 55 -18.45 -18.46 1.23
N HIS A 56 -18.15 -17.51 0.38
CA HIS A 56 -18.88 -16.23 0.28
C HIS A 56 -19.19 -15.80 -1.16
N TYR A 57 -19.06 -16.71 -2.13
CA TYR A 57 -19.33 -16.44 -3.54
C TYR A 57 -20.73 -15.84 -3.78
N GLU A 58 -21.74 -16.27 -3.03
CA GLU A 58 -23.12 -15.79 -3.17
C GLU A 58 -23.26 -14.30 -2.82
N LEU A 59 -22.30 -13.71 -2.09
CA LEU A 59 -22.34 -12.27 -1.78
C LEU A 59 -22.05 -11.40 -2.99
N ASN A 60 -21.44 -11.94 -4.06
CA ASN A 60 -20.98 -11.19 -5.23
C ASN A 60 -20.16 -9.95 -4.86
N MET A 61 -19.32 -10.07 -3.84
CA MET A 61 -18.49 -9.00 -3.32
C MET A 61 -17.01 -9.30 -3.55
N PHE A 62 -16.28 -8.27 -3.89
CA PHE A 62 -14.82 -8.31 -4.01
C PHE A 62 -14.22 -7.10 -3.30
N ALA A 63 -12.92 -7.13 -3.05
CA ALA A 63 -12.19 -5.99 -2.51
C ALA A 63 -10.88 -5.79 -3.23
N THR A 64 -10.53 -4.53 -3.44
CA THR A 64 -9.18 -4.16 -3.87
C THR A 64 -8.24 -4.24 -2.68
N LEU A 65 -6.99 -4.61 -2.93
CA LEU A 65 -5.99 -4.85 -1.90
C LEU A 65 -4.63 -4.33 -2.34
N PHE A 66 -3.95 -3.63 -1.46
CA PHE A 66 -2.51 -3.42 -1.54
C PHE A 66 -1.86 -4.06 -0.32
N ALA A 67 -1.02 -5.06 -0.55
CA ALA A 67 -0.31 -5.78 0.50
C ALA A 67 1.19 -5.81 0.22
N GLY A 68 2.02 -5.60 1.23
CA GLY A 68 3.46 -5.60 1.07
C GLY A 68 4.23 -6.08 2.29
N LEU A 69 5.45 -6.52 2.03
CA LEU A 69 6.47 -6.82 3.03
C LEU A 69 7.62 -5.85 2.85
N LEU A 70 7.80 -4.97 3.81
CA LEU A 70 8.87 -3.97 3.82
C LEU A 70 9.99 -4.41 4.76
N ASN A 71 11.20 -4.48 4.23
CA ASN A 71 12.40 -4.53 5.06
C ASN A 71 12.79 -3.10 5.42
N VAL A 72 12.58 -2.72 6.67
CA VAL A 72 12.79 -1.34 7.16
C VAL A 72 14.26 -0.91 7.17
N GLU A 73 15.20 -1.86 7.22
CA GLU A 73 16.63 -1.56 7.19
C GLU A 73 17.11 -1.22 5.77
N THR A 74 16.68 -2.01 4.80
CA THR A 74 17.14 -1.89 3.41
C THR A 74 16.20 -1.10 2.52
N GLY A 75 14.96 -0.82 2.95
CA GLY A 75 13.91 -0.20 2.15
C GLY A 75 13.30 -1.10 1.06
N LYS A 76 13.73 -2.36 0.97
CA LYS A 76 13.19 -3.29 -0.03
C LYS A 76 11.75 -3.64 0.30
N LEU A 77 10.86 -3.35 -0.64
CA LEU A 77 9.43 -3.66 -0.58
C LEU A 77 9.09 -4.72 -1.63
N MET A 78 8.51 -5.83 -1.18
CA MET A 78 7.78 -6.76 -2.05
C MET A 78 6.30 -6.49 -1.90
N TYR A 79 5.55 -6.38 -3.00
CA TYR A 79 4.14 -6.04 -2.92
C TYR A 79 3.28 -6.83 -3.91
N ILE A 80 2.00 -6.93 -3.58
CA ILE A 80 0.91 -7.34 -4.45
C ILE A 80 -0.10 -6.17 -4.45
N ASN A 81 -0.38 -5.66 -5.65
CA ASN A 81 -1.50 -4.77 -5.88
C ASN A 81 -2.63 -5.57 -6.53
N GLY A 82 -3.61 -5.97 -5.73
CA GLY A 82 -4.82 -6.68 -6.14
C GLY A 82 -5.91 -5.69 -6.58
N GLY A 83 -5.68 -5.00 -7.70
CA GLY A 83 -6.65 -4.07 -8.30
C GLY A 83 -6.88 -2.78 -7.54
N HIS A 84 -6.04 -2.42 -6.58
CA HIS A 84 -6.19 -1.17 -5.83
C HIS A 84 -5.88 0.05 -6.71
N THR A 85 -6.83 0.98 -6.77
CA THR A 85 -6.78 2.24 -7.51
C THR A 85 -7.26 3.39 -6.62
N PRO A 86 -6.63 4.58 -6.70
CA PRO A 86 -5.46 4.90 -7.51
C PRO A 86 -4.22 4.08 -7.10
N GLU A 87 -3.34 3.83 -8.07
CA GLU A 87 -2.11 3.08 -7.80
C GLU A 87 -1.31 3.76 -6.68
N PRO A 88 -0.84 3.01 -5.65
CA PRO A 88 0.11 3.55 -4.70
C PRO A 88 1.34 4.06 -5.42
N MET A 89 1.97 5.09 -4.88
CA MET A 89 3.10 5.74 -5.53
C MET A 89 4.25 5.99 -4.56
N VAL A 90 5.46 5.96 -5.08
CA VAL A 90 6.65 6.39 -4.36
C VAL A 90 7.03 7.77 -4.86
N LEU A 91 7.20 8.70 -3.94
CA LEU A 91 7.60 10.08 -4.18
C LEU A 91 8.98 10.28 -3.56
N ASN A 92 9.81 11.08 -4.22
CA ASN A 92 11.05 11.57 -3.61
C ASN A 92 10.82 12.96 -3.00
N ARG A 93 11.46 13.22 -1.87
CA ARG A 93 11.40 14.54 -1.19
C ARG A 93 11.86 15.70 -2.07
N ALA A 94 12.79 15.46 -2.99
CA ALA A 94 13.24 16.48 -3.94
C ALA A 94 12.19 16.84 -5.00
N GLY A 95 11.04 16.19 -4.97
CA GLY A 95 9.90 16.38 -5.87
C GLY A 95 9.84 15.35 -6.99
N GLY A 96 8.66 14.87 -7.24
CA GLY A 96 8.36 13.95 -8.35
C GLY A 96 7.87 12.58 -7.90
N VAL A 97 6.99 12.02 -8.73
CA VAL A 97 6.61 10.61 -8.63
C VAL A 97 7.73 9.79 -9.25
N LEU A 98 8.42 8.98 -8.43
CA LEU A 98 9.46 8.07 -8.89
C LEU A 98 8.86 6.85 -9.55
N GLU A 99 7.84 6.26 -8.91
CA GLU A 99 7.23 5.02 -9.38
C GLU A 99 5.76 4.94 -8.97
N ARG A 100 4.93 4.34 -9.84
CA ARG A 100 3.55 3.94 -9.55
C ARG A 100 3.51 2.43 -9.41
N LEU A 101 2.91 1.96 -8.33
CA LEU A 101 2.87 0.54 -8.02
C LEU A 101 1.67 -0.12 -8.70
N ALA A 102 1.84 -0.43 -9.97
CA ALA A 102 0.81 -0.97 -10.85
C ALA A 102 0.17 -2.25 -10.31
N PRO A 103 -1.09 -2.55 -10.70
CA PRO A 103 -1.74 -3.81 -10.35
C PRO A 103 -0.92 -5.03 -10.78
N THR A 104 -0.79 -6.00 -9.88
CA THR A 104 -0.08 -7.27 -10.11
C THR A 104 -1.01 -8.47 -10.08
N GLY A 105 -2.31 -8.23 -9.85
CA GLY A 105 -3.39 -9.19 -9.85
C GLY A 105 -4.75 -8.49 -9.77
N PRO A 106 -5.85 -9.23 -9.92
CA PRO A 106 -7.20 -8.68 -9.79
C PRO A 106 -7.57 -8.41 -8.33
N ALA A 107 -8.73 -7.81 -8.09
CA ALA A 107 -9.31 -7.70 -6.76
C ALA A 107 -9.56 -9.09 -6.15
N VAL A 108 -9.40 -9.22 -4.84
CA VAL A 108 -9.64 -10.49 -4.13
C VAL A 108 -11.14 -10.79 -4.05
N GLY A 109 -11.51 -12.04 -4.28
CA GLY A 109 -12.90 -12.49 -4.34
C GLY A 109 -13.57 -12.28 -5.71
N MET A 110 -12.80 -11.85 -6.74
CA MET A 110 -13.35 -11.59 -8.08
C MET A 110 -13.30 -12.82 -8.99
N PHE A 111 -12.20 -13.55 -9.01
CA PHE A 111 -11.98 -14.69 -9.92
C PHE A 111 -11.37 -15.89 -9.18
N ALA A 112 -11.89 -17.09 -9.46
CA ALA A 112 -11.40 -18.34 -8.85
C ALA A 112 -9.95 -18.67 -9.27
N ASP A 113 -9.62 -18.40 -10.54
CA ASP A 113 -8.29 -18.67 -11.09
C ASP A 113 -7.39 -17.42 -11.08
N ALA A 114 -7.59 -16.54 -10.10
CA ALA A 114 -6.82 -15.30 -9.99
C ALA A 114 -5.33 -15.58 -9.79
N VAL A 115 -4.50 -14.96 -10.59
CA VAL A 115 -3.04 -15.01 -10.45
C VAL A 115 -2.58 -13.70 -9.82
N PHE A 116 -1.89 -13.81 -8.68
CA PHE A 116 -1.27 -12.68 -8.01
C PHE A 116 0.24 -12.78 -8.15
N ASN A 117 0.85 -11.77 -8.78
CA ASN A 117 2.29 -11.69 -8.92
C ASN A 117 2.87 -10.74 -7.87
N VAL A 118 4.07 -11.05 -7.41
CA VAL A 118 4.80 -10.18 -6.50
C VAL A 118 5.73 -9.27 -7.30
N ALA A 119 5.59 -7.97 -7.11
CA ALA A 119 6.53 -6.98 -7.61
C ALA A 119 7.48 -6.53 -6.50
N ARG A 120 8.62 -5.95 -6.87
CA ARG A 120 9.67 -5.52 -5.94
C ARG A 120 10.16 -4.15 -6.32
N ILE A 121 10.29 -3.29 -5.31
CA ILE A 121 10.91 -1.95 -5.43
C ILE A 121 11.84 -1.73 -4.23
N THR A 122 12.60 -0.66 -4.29
CA THR A 122 13.31 -0.13 -3.12
C THR A 122 12.80 1.27 -2.84
N ILE A 123 12.39 1.51 -1.61
CA ILE A 123 12.09 2.84 -1.08
C ILE A 123 13.41 3.36 -0.55
N GLU A 124 14.01 4.34 -1.22
CA GLU A 124 15.29 4.91 -0.80
C GLU A 124 15.10 5.85 0.40
N PRO A 125 16.16 6.19 1.15
CA PRO A 125 16.08 7.25 2.14
C PRO A 125 15.55 8.55 1.51
N ASP A 126 14.71 9.27 2.25
CA ASP A 126 13.95 10.46 1.81
C ASP A 126 12.83 10.19 0.80
N ASP A 127 12.52 8.93 0.51
CA ASP A 127 11.32 8.58 -0.24
C ASP A 127 10.11 8.37 0.67
N VAL A 128 8.93 8.65 0.14
CA VAL A 128 7.63 8.38 0.78
C VAL A 128 6.76 7.49 -0.10
N LEU A 129 6.27 6.41 0.46
CA LEU A 129 5.21 5.59 -0.15
C LEU A 129 3.86 6.17 0.24
N VAL A 130 3.04 6.46 -0.76
CA VAL A 130 1.69 7.01 -0.59
C VAL A 130 0.66 6.05 -1.17
N ALA A 131 -0.37 5.71 -0.40
CA ALA A 131 -1.52 4.95 -0.85
C ALA A 131 -2.81 5.71 -0.51
N LEU A 132 -3.74 5.73 -1.44
CA LEU A 132 -4.99 6.49 -1.38
C LEU A 132 -6.15 5.58 -1.74
N THR A 133 -7.33 5.81 -1.16
CA THR A 133 -8.57 5.23 -1.68
C THR A 133 -9.15 6.10 -2.80
N ASP A 134 -10.03 5.51 -3.61
CA ASP A 134 -10.75 6.20 -4.69
C ASP A 134 -11.59 7.39 -4.19
N GLY A 135 -12.12 7.32 -2.97
CA GLY A 135 -12.81 8.45 -2.35
C GLY A 135 -11.98 9.74 -2.32
N VAL A 136 -10.63 9.64 -2.35
CA VAL A 136 -9.73 10.79 -2.46
C VAL A 136 -9.70 11.35 -3.89
N THR A 137 -9.72 10.49 -4.90
CA THR A 137 -9.69 10.91 -6.31
C THR A 137 -11.05 11.33 -6.83
N ASP A 138 -12.12 10.79 -6.26
CA ASP A 138 -13.49 11.02 -6.67
C ASP A 138 -14.14 12.25 -6.00
N ILE A 139 -13.39 12.91 -5.10
CA ILE A 139 -13.82 14.17 -4.50
C ILE A 139 -14.17 15.19 -5.59
N GLN A 140 -15.36 15.80 -5.49
CA GLN A 140 -15.87 16.71 -6.51
C GLN A 140 -15.81 18.16 -6.04
N ASN A 141 -15.57 19.06 -6.99
CA ASN A 141 -15.71 20.49 -6.77
C ASN A 141 -17.17 20.96 -6.92
N ALA A 142 -17.41 22.26 -6.78
CA ALA A 142 -18.76 22.86 -6.91
C ALA A 142 -19.38 22.67 -8.30
N GLN A 143 -18.60 22.32 -9.32
CA GLN A 143 -19.06 22.02 -10.68
C GLN A 143 -19.22 20.52 -10.94
N SER A 144 -19.20 19.68 -9.88
CA SER A 144 -19.30 18.22 -9.97
C SER A 144 -18.17 17.56 -10.78
N GLN A 145 -17.00 18.19 -10.83
CA GLN A 145 -15.83 17.63 -11.51
C GLN A 145 -15.00 16.87 -10.48
N PRO A 146 -14.63 15.59 -10.73
CA PRO A 146 -13.74 14.85 -9.85
C PRO A 146 -12.33 15.42 -9.93
N MET A 147 -11.57 15.35 -8.82
CA MET A 147 -10.17 15.78 -8.77
C MET A 147 -9.27 14.91 -9.66
N GLY A 148 -9.43 13.59 -9.53
CA GLY A 148 -8.67 12.61 -10.29
C GLY A 148 -7.25 12.37 -9.76
N ALA A 149 -6.74 11.17 -9.99
CA ALA A 149 -5.42 10.73 -9.51
C ALA A 149 -4.25 11.58 -10.08
N LYS A 150 -4.41 12.15 -11.28
CA LYS A 150 -3.38 12.97 -11.92
C LYS A 150 -3.14 14.27 -11.15
N ALA A 151 -4.21 15.00 -10.80
CA ALA A 151 -4.10 16.25 -10.06
C ALA A 151 -3.45 16.06 -8.69
N ILE A 152 -3.80 14.97 -8.00
CA ILE A 152 -3.17 14.62 -6.71
C ILE A 152 -1.69 14.33 -6.89
N ALA A 153 -1.32 13.51 -7.88
CA ALA A 153 0.08 13.20 -8.14
C ALA A 153 0.91 14.44 -8.53
N GLU A 154 0.34 15.35 -9.34
CA GLU A 154 0.99 16.62 -9.71
C GLU A 154 1.18 17.50 -8.48
N MET A 155 0.19 17.61 -7.60
CA MET A 155 0.32 18.36 -6.36
C MET A 155 1.39 17.77 -5.45
N LEU A 156 1.33 16.47 -5.17
CA LEU A 156 2.32 15.80 -4.33
C LEU A 156 3.74 15.94 -4.87
N SER A 157 3.90 15.95 -6.21
CA SER A 157 5.19 16.08 -6.89
C SER A 157 5.73 17.51 -6.93
N SER A 158 4.83 18.50 -6.93
CA SER A 158 5.22 19.93 -7.07
C SER A 158 5.32 20.65 -5.73
N SER A 159 4.85 20.05 -4.65
CA SER A 159 4.88 20.66 -3.32
C SER A 159 6.23 20.47 -2.67
N ALA A 160 6.78 21.55 -2.09
CA ALA A 160 7.91 21.44 -1.18
C ALA A 160 7.39 21.10 0.21
N TRP A 161 8.01 20.12 0.84
CA TRP A 161 7.70 19.68 2.20
C TRP A 161 8.98 19.22 2.90
N ASP A 162 9.07 19.46 4.20
CA ASP A 162 10.22 19.07 5.01
C ASP A 162 9.92 17.83 5.86
N THR A 163 8.65 17.60 6.18
CA THR A 163 8.19 16.46 6.96
C THR A 163 7.00 15.76 6.30
N VAL A 164 6.79 14.49 6.62
CA VAL A 164 5.61 13.76 6.13
C VAL A 164 4.30 14.37 6.67
N ASP A 165 4.33 14.97 7.86
CA ASP A 165 3.17 15.64 8.45
C ASP A 165 2.79 16.90 7.66
N GLU A 166 3.78 17.64 7.15
CA GLU A 166 3.53 18.75 6.22
C GLU A 166 2.92 18.27 4.91
N LEU A 167 3.46 17.18 4.33
CA LEU A 167 2.90 16.59 3.12
C LEU A 167 1.46 16.13 3.32
N MET A 168 1.15 15.52 4.47
CA MET A 168 -0.21 15.14 4.84
C MET A 168 -1.12 16.37 4.95
N THR A 169 -0.67 17.43 5.61
CA THR A 169 -1.42 18.68 5.76
C THR A 169 -1.69 19.33 4.41
N LEU A 170 -0.69 19.38 3.52
CA LEU A 170 -0.84 19.89 2.15
C LEU A 170 -1.89 19.11 1.37
N LEU A 171 -1.93 17.78 1.51
CA LEU A 171 -2.95 16.97 0.86
C LEU A 171 -4.35 17.24 1.45
N GLU A 172 -4.48 17.31 2.77
CA GLU A 172 -5.74 17.64 3.43
C GLU A 172 -6.28 19.00 3.00
N ASP A 173 -5.45 20.04 3.00
CA ASP A 173 -5.81 21.38 2.58
C ASP A 173 -6.25 21.42 1.10
N LEU A 174 -5.53 20.70 0.23
CA LEU A 174 -5.91 20.58 -1.16
C LEU A 174 -7.31 19.96 -1.30
N LEU A 175 -7.57 18.85 -0.62
CA LEU A 175 -8.85 18.13 -0.69
C LEU A 175 -9.99 18.99 -0.14
N LEU A 176 -9.79 19.66 1.00
CA LEU A 176 -10.77 20.55 1.60
C LEU A 176 -11.09 21.75 0.71
N ASN A 177 -10.08 22.37 0.12
CA ASN A 177 -10.23 23.51 -0.78
C ASN A 177 -10.94 23.09 -2.08
N TYR A 178 -10.60 21.91 -2.63
CA TYR A 178 -11.22 21.41 -3.85
C TYR A 178 -12.69 21.07 -3.64
N LYS A 179 -12.99 20.37 -2.54
CA LYS A 179 -14.35 19.99 -2.16
C LYS A 179 -15.25 21.19 -1.94
N ALA A 180 -14.72 22.26 -1.33
CA ALA A 180 -15.50 23.42 -0.91
C ALA A 180 -16.78 22.99 -0.14
N ASN A 181 -17.96 23.28 -0.72
CA ASN A 181 -19.27 22.93 -0.15
C ASN A 181 -19.92 21.73 -0.82
N SER A 182 -19.21 20.95 -1.64
CA SER A 182 -19.79 19.77 -2.30
C SER A 182 -20.01 18.62 -1.30
N VAL A 183 -20.97 17.74 -1.61
CA VAL A 183 -21.24 16.55 -0.79
C VAL A 183 -20.12 15.54 -0.98
N GLN A 184 -19.69 14.91 0.10
CA GLN A 184 -18.77 13.79 0.05
C GLN A 184 -19.58 12.52 -0.20
N TYR A 185 -19.20 11.75 -1.23
CA TYR A 185 -19.91 10.54 -1.65
C TYR A 185 -19.31 9.28 -1.10
N ASP A 186 -18.01 9.28 -0.76
CA ASP A 186 -17.29 8.12 -0.23
C ASP A 186 -16.26 8.52 0.83
N ASP A 187 -15.81 7.53 1.62
CA ASP A 187 -14.80 7.72 2.66
C ASP A 187 -13.43 7.96 2.02
N MET A 188 -12.78 9.04 2.44
CA MET A 188 -11.43 9.37 2.00
C MET A 188 -10.42 8.80 2.99
N THR A 189 -9.57 7.93 2.50
CA THR A 189 -8.44 7.42 3.28
C THR A 189 -7.15 7.62 2.51
N PHE A 190 -6.13 8.12 3.19
CA PHE A 190 -4.77 8.13 2.67
C PHE A 190 -3.79 7.69 3.74
N TRP A 191 -2.73 7.06 3.29
CA TRP A 191 -1.68 6.52 4.14
C TRP A 191 -0.32 6.82 3.53
N MET A 192 0.63 7.22 4.38
CA MET A 192 1.99 7.54 3.97
C MET A 192 2.99 6.82 4.86
N ALA A 193 4.07 6.32 4.25
CA ALA A 193 5.24 5.80 4.95
C ALA A 193 6.49 6.46 4.41
N TYR A 194 7.16 7.22 5.24
CA TYR A 194 8.40 7.91 4.93
C TYR A 194 9.58 7.10 5.42
N ARG A 195 10.59 6.93 4.57
CA ARG A 195 11.86 6.35 4.96
C ARG A 195 12.82 7.46 5.33
N GLU A 196 12.96 7.68 6.64
CA GLU A 196 13.90 8.66 7.16
C GLU A 196 15.36 8.29 6.81
N TRP A 197 16.12 9.28 6.38
CA TRP A 197 17.56 9.12 6.24
C TRP A 197 18.20 9.10 7.64
N VAL A 198 18.88 8.01 7.95
CA VAL A 198 19.64 7.88 9.19
C VAL A 198 21.11 7.86 8.85
N GLU A 199 21.89 8.74 9.48
CA GLU A 199 23.33 8.69 9.33
C GLU A 199 23.84 7.28 9.65
N PRO A 200 24.64 6.66 8.77
CA PRO A 200 25.24 5.38 9.08
C PRO A 200 26.05 5.52 10.36
N SER A 201 25.74 4.68 11.35
CA SER A 201 26.54 4.64 12.58
C SER A 201 28.01 4.52 12.22
N PRO A 202 28.89 5.35 12.80
CA PRO A 202 30.32 5.22 12.52
C PRO A 202 30.74 3.76 12.82
N PRO A 203 31.61 3.17 11.98
CA PRO A 203 32.06 1.81 12.22
C PRO A 203 32.57 1.73 13.66
N LEU A 204 32.04 0.77 14.40
CA LEU A 204 32.59 0.47 15.73
C LEU A 204 34.09 0.33 15.54
N LEU A 205 34.86 1.20 16.21
CA LEU A 205 36.31 1.13 16.18
C LEU A 205 36.69 -0.32 16.50
N SER A 206 37.26 -1.02 15.51
CA SER A 206 37.88 -2.29 15.76
C SER A 206 39.11 -1.99 16.66
N PHE A 207 39.01 -2.37 17.89
CA PHE A 207 40.20 -2.44 18.76
C PHE A 207 40.98 -3.69 18.35
N ASP A 208 41.65 -3.61 17.20
CA ASP A 208 42.71 -4.52 16.82
C ASP A 208 44.03 -3.81 17.14
N ASP A 209 44.56 -4.14 18.32
CA ASP A 209 45.96 -4.07 18.69
C ASP A 209 46.42 -5.44 19.15
#